data_0b3177110cf97756ecb47dec6f1770dd
#
_entry.id   0b3177110cf97756ecb47dec6f1770dd
#
_cell.length_a   1.000
_cell.length_b   1.000
_cell.length_c   1.000
_cell.angle_alpha   90.00
_cell.angle_beta   90.00
_cell.angle_gamma   90.00
#
_symmetry.space_group_name_H-M   'P 1'
#
loop_
_entity.id
_entity.type
_entity.pdbx_description
1 polymer ?
#
loop_
_entity_poly.entity_id
_entity_poly.type
_entity_poly.pdbx_seq_one_letter_code
_entity_poly.pdbx_strand_id
1 'polypeptide(L)'
;MPEKGKRQLQAEQTKDRLFYAADALLAEKDYEDITIRDIISKADVSIGTFYHYFKTKLDVFYETYRVADHYFAEVVAPELTQPTVREQILTFFDYYAHYSCDQTQPRLIYLLYNARNPHFNRDPHSGMSRVLIAVVQRGLDSGQIRSTDTAEQIASFLMVASRGLVYNWVTMDRSYDLPNMMRWYLERLLMAYLPA
;
A
#
# COMPACT_ATOMS: atom_id res chain seq x y z
N MET A 1 -20.46 12.67 0.72
CA MET A 1 -19.83 11.93 -0.42
C MET A 1 -20.93 11.54 -1.41
N PRO A 2 -20.75 11.68 -2.74
CA PRO A 2 -21.74 11.19 -3.69
C PRO A 2 -21.82 9.66 -3.58
N GLU A 3 -23.05 9.17 -3.46
CA GLU A 3 -23.35 7.73 -3.40
C GLU A 3 -22.83 7.05 -4.68
N LYS A 4 -21.93 6.06 -4.55
CA LYS A 4 -21.44 5.28 -5.69
C LYS A 4 -22.63 4.59 -6.34
N GLY A 5 -22.83 4.79 -7.63
CA GLY A 5 -23.90 4.14 -8.37
C GLY A 5 -23.77 2.60 -8.29
N LYS A 6 -24.90 1.88 -8.26
CA LYS A 6 -24.97 0.40 -8.15
C LYS A 6 -24.03 -0.33 -9.13
N ARG A 7 -23.84 0.20 -10.35
CA ARG A 7 -22.91 -0.34 -11.35
C ARG A 7 -21.45 -0.21 -10.93
N GLN A 8 -21.08 0.91 -10.31
CA GLN A 8 -19.70 1.14 -9.84
C GLN A 8 -19.36 0.20 -8.69
N LEU A 9 -20.29 0.00 -7.76
CA LEU A 9 -20.13 -0.94 -6.65
C LEU A 9 -19.96 -2.38 -7.16
N GLN A 10 -20.78 -2.81 -8.12
CA GLN A 10 -20.65 -4.14 -8.74
C GLN A 10 -19.32 -4.32 -9.47
N ALA A 11 -18.82 -3.28 -10.15
CA ALA A 11 -17.54 -3.32 -10.82
C ALA A 11 -16.38 -3.48 -9.81
N GLU A 12 -16.41 -2.75 -8.70
CA GLU A 12 -15.42 -2.86 -7.62
C GLU A 12 -15.47 -4.26 -6.99
N GLN A 13 -16.64 -4.77 -6.64
CA GLN A 13 -16.78 -6.13 -6.10
C GLN A 13 -16.25 -7.22 -7.05
N THR A 14 -16.43 -7.04 -8.36
CA THR A 14 -15.92 -8.00 -9.35
C THR A 14 -14.39 -7.93 -9.43
N LYS A 15 -13.81 -6.74 -9.41
CA LYS A 15 -12.35 -6.55 -9.35
C LYS A 15 -11.76 -7.14 -8.07
N ASP A 16 -12.41 -6.93 -6.92
CA ASP A 16 -12.01 -7.51 -5.64
C ASP A 16 -12.00 -9.04 -5.70
N ARG A 17 -13.06 -9.66 -6.23
CA ARG A 17 -13.12 -11.13 -6.40
C ARG A 17 -11.96 -11.65 -7.25
N LEU A 18 -11.66 -10.99 -8.37
CA LEU A 18 -10.55 -11.36 -9.24
C LEU A 18 -9.19 -11.20 -8.54
N PHE A 19 -8.99 -10.08 -7.83
CA PHE A 19 -7.77 -9.83 -7.07
C PHE A 19 -7.56 -10.86 -5.97
N TYR A 20 -8.54 -11.08 -5.09
CA TYR A 20 -8.40 -12.04 -4.00
C TYR A 20 -8.25 -13.49 -4.49
N ALA A 21 -8.87 -13.85 -5.62
CA ALA A 21 -8.65 -15.15 -6.25
C ALA A 21 -7.21 -15.30 -6.75
N ALA A 22 -6.64 -14.27 -7.37
CA ALA A 22 -5.26 -14.25 -7.84
C ALA A 22 -4.26 -14.27 -6.68
N ASP A 23 -4.50 -13.48 -5.64
CA ASP A 23 -3.66 -13.44 -4.43
C ASP A 23 -3.63 -14.78 -3.71
N ALA A 24 -4.79 -15.42 -3.55
CA ALA A 24 -4.88 -16.77 -2.98
C ALA A 24 -4.14 -17.83 -3.82
N LEU A 25 -4.13 -17.70 -5.15
CA LEU A 25 -3.33 -18.58 -6.03
C LEU A 25 -1.83 -18.32 -5.87
N LEU A 26 -1.43 -17.07 -5.64
CA LEU A 26 -0.04 -16.70 -5.42
C LEU A 26 0.53 -17.28 -4.11
N ALA A 27 -0.32 -17.55 -3.12
CA ALA A 27 0.08 -18.29 -1.92
C ALA A 27 0.38 -19.77 -2.19
N GLU A 28 -0.25 -20.37 -3.23
CA GLU A 28 -0.15 -21.79 -3.53
C GLU A 28 0.94 -22.10 -4.57
N LYS A 29 1.18 -21.21 -5.55
CA LYS A 29 2.09 -21.42 -6.67
C LYS A 29 2.76 -20.12 -7.15
N ASP A 30 3.81 -20.26 -7.96
CA ASP A 30 4.54 -19.12 -8.50
C ASP A 30 3.72 -18.36 -9.55
N TYR A 31 4.01 -17.06 -9.69
CA TYR A 31 3.28 -16.18 -10.63
C TYR A 31 3.27 -16.74 -12.06
N GLU A 32 4.37 -17.31 -12.51
CA GLU A 32 4.51 -17.88 -13.85
C GLU A 32 3.51 -19.03 -14.11
N ASP A 33 3.23 -19.83 -13.09
CA ASP A 33 2.34 -21.00 -13.14
C ASP A 33 0.86 -20.64 -13.00
N ILE A 34 0.55 -19.40 -12.58
CA ILE A 34 -0.82 -18.92 -12.50
C ILE A 34 -1.31 -18.55 -13.91
N THR A 35 -2.42 -19.12 -14.33
CA THR A 35 -3.08 -18.76 -15.59
C THR A 35 -4.32 -17.88 -15.35
N ILE A 36 -4.73 -17.14 -16.40
CA ILE A 36 -6.01 -16.40 -16.34
C ILE A 36 -7.18 -17.35 -16.10
N ARG A 37 -7.11 -18.59 -16.62
CA ARG A 37 -8.15 -19.62 -16.37
C ARG A 37 -8.26 -19.99 -14.90
N ASP A 38 -7.13 -20.12 -14.21
CA ASP A 38 -7.13 -20.39 -12.75
C ASP A 38 -7.82 -19.26 -12.00
N ILE A 39 -7.48 -18.01 -12.33
CA ILE A 39 -8.02 -16.83 -11.65
C ILE A 39 -9.54 -16.74 -11.87
N ILE A 40 -10.03 -16.86 -13.12
CA ILE A 40 -11.46 -16.74 -13.39
C ILE A 40 -12.26 -17.91 -12.82
N SER A 41 -11.68 -19.12 -12.80
CA SER A 41 -12.30 -20.29 -12.18
C SER A 41 -12.46 -20.09 -10.67
N LYS A 42 -11.40 -19.62 -9.98
CA LYS A 42 -11.43 -19.37 -8.55
C LYS A 42 -12.30 -18.17 -8.17
N ALA A 43 -12.38 -17.15 -9.04
CA ALA A 43 -13.23 -15.97 -8.86
C ALA A 43 -14.68 -16.19 -9.26
N ASP A 44 -15.02 -17.30 -9.90
CA ASP A 44 -16.34 -17.60 -10.47
C ASP A 44 -16.84 -16.48 -11.39
N VAL A 45 -16.03 -16.15 -12.41
CA VAL A 45 -16.38 -15.16 -13.44
C VAL A 45 -16.06 -15.69 -14.85
N SER A 46 -16.69 -15.09 -15.87
CA SER A 46 -16.39 -15.43 -17.26
C SER A 46 -15.06 -14.82 -17.72
N ILE A 47 -14.46 -15.42 -18.76
CA ILE A 47 -13.27 -14.86 -19.42
C ILE A 47 -13.53 -13.46 -20.01
N GLY A 48 -14.75 -13.22 -20.51
CA GLY A 48 -15.16 -11.90 -20.98
C GLY A 48 -15.20 -10.87 -19.87
N THR A 49 -15.64 -11.27 -18.66
CA THR A 49 -15.62 -10.41 -17.47
C THR A 49 -14.20 -10.05 -17.08
N PHE A 50 -13.27 -11.00 -17.14
CA PHE A 50 -11.86 -10.73 -16.89
C PHE A 50 -11.31 -9.65 -17.81
N TYR A 51 -11.42 -9.83 -19.12
CA TYR A 51 -10.90 -8.90 -20.13
C TYR A 51 -11.64 -7.56 -20.19
N HIS A 52 -12.84 -7.49 -19.61
CA HIS A 52 -13.53 -6.22 -19.43
C HIS A 52 -12.79 -5.31 -18.41
N TYR A 53 -12.18 -5.88 -17.39
CA TYR A 53 -11.50 -5.12 -16.32
C TYR A 53 -9.98 -5.09 -16.44
N PHE A 54 -9.35 -6.14 -16.97
CA PHE A 54 -7.90 -6.33 -16.98
C PHE A 54 -7.42 -6.76 -18.36
N LYS A 55 -6.33 -6.15 -18.85
CA LYS A 55 -5.73 -6.50 -20.12
C LYS A 55 -4.79 -7.71 -20.02
N THR A 56 -4.11 -7.83 -18.89
CA THR A 56 -3.11 -8.87 -18.61
C THR A 56 -3.33 -9.50 -17.24
N LYS A 57 -2.74 -10.69 -17.04
CA LYS A 57 -2.68 -11.34 -15.73
C LYS A 57 -2.06 -10.42 -14.65
N LEU A 58 -1.03 -9.66 -15.03
CA LEU A 58 -0.32 -8.77 -14.11
C LEU A 58 -1.20 -7.61 -13.62
N ASP A 59 -2.12 -7.11 -14.45
CA ASP A 59 -2.99 -5.99 -14.07
C ASP A 59 -3.88 -6.34 -12.85
N VAL A 60 -4.23 -7.61 -12.69
CA VAL A 60 -5.02 -8.06 -11.52
C VAL A 60 -4.23 -7.84 -10.24
N PHE A 61 -2.93 -8.15 -10.24
CA PHE A 61 -2.08 -7.98 -9.07
C PHE A 61 -1.82 -6.49 -8.73
N TYR A 62 -1.94 -5.60 -9.71
CA TYR A 62 -1.87 -4.16 -9.45
C TYR A 62 -3.10 -3.60 -8.69
N GLU A 63 -4.21 -4.35 -8.61
CA GLU A 63 -5.35 -3.98 -7.75
C GLU A 63 -4.97 -3.90 -6.26
N THR A 64 -3.87 -4.55 -5.83
CA THR A 64 -3.35 -4.41 -4.47
C THR A 64 -3.15 -2.95 -4.07
N TYR A 65 -2.78 -2.09 -5.00
CA TYR A 65 -2.61 -0.66 -4.73
C TYR A 65 -3.94 0.02 -4.38
N ARG A 66 -5.03 -0.33 -5.08
CA ARG A 66 -6.36 0.20 -4.79
C ARG A 66 -6.88 -0.32 -3.46
N VAL A 67 -6.65 -1.61 -3.18
CA VAL A 67 -7.04 -2.23 -1.92
C VAL A 67 -6.30 -1.59 -0.74
N ALA A 68 -4.98 -1.42 -0.86
CA ALA A 68 -4.17 -0.73 0.15
C ALA A 68 -4.62 0.74 0.33
N ASP A 69 -4.86 1.47 -0.77
CA ASP A 69 -5.32 2.85 -0.70
C ASP A 69 -6.66 2.99 0.04
N HIS A 70 -7.59 2.06 -0.22
CA HIS A 70 -8.88 2.02 0.48
C HIS A 70 -8.69 1.72 1.98
N TYR A 71 -7.87 0.71 2.30
CA TYR A 71 -7.56 0.37 3.69
C TYR A 71 -6.98 1.56 4.45
N PHE A 72 -6.00 2.26 3.87
CA PHE A 72 -5.39 3.42 4.52
C PHE A 72 -6.35 4.61 4.65
N ALA A 73 -7.24 4.82 3.68
CA ALA A 73 -8.20 5.90 3.74
C ALA A 73 -9.34 5.65 4.74
N GLU A 74 -9.86 4.42 4.80
CA GLU A 74 -11.07 4.11 5.56
C GLU A 74 -10.78 3.51 6.95
N VAL A 75 -9.64 2.84 7.11
CA VAL A 75 -9.29 2.18 8.37
C VAL A 75 -8.18 2.93 9.10
N VAL A 76 -7.07 3.25 8.41
CA VAL A 76 -5.90 3.84 9.08
C VAL A 76 -6.10 5.33 9.38
N ALA A 77 -6.61 6.11 8.42
CA ALA A 77 -6.75 7.56 8.60
C ALA A 77 -7.56 7.97 9.85
N PRO A 78 -8.68 7.30 10.20
CA PRO A 78 -9.43 7.59 11.43
C PRO A 78 -8.67 7.30 12.72
N GLU A 79 -7.70 6.37 12.70
CA GLU A 79 -6.89 5.96 13.84
C GLU A 79 -5.70 6.92 14.13
N LEU A 80 -5.41 7.85 13.20
CA LEU A 80 -4.32 8.80 13.34
C LEU A 80 -4.72 10.01 14.21
N THR A 81 -5.06 9.72 15.48
CA THR A 81 -5.59 10.69 16.46
C THR A 81 -4.61 11.03 17.59
N GLN A 82 -3.37 10.52 17.52
CA GLN A 82 -2.34 10.72 18.53
C GLN A 82 -2.03 12.22 18.73
N PRO A 83 -1.61 12.64 19.92
CA PRO A 83 -1.41 14.05 20.26
C PRO A 83 -0.35 14.75 19.40
N THR A 84 0.68 14.02 18.98
CA THR A 84 1.78 14.57 18.19
C THR A 84 1.81 14.02 16.77
N VAL A 85 2.25 14.85 15.83
CA VAL A 85 2.45 14.43 14.44
C VAL A 85 3.50 13.31 14.35
N ARG A 86 4.51 13.34 15.22
CA ARG A 86 5.50 12.26 15.33
C ARG A 86 4.82 10.91 15.58
N GLU A 87 3.95 10.84 16.58
CA GLU A 87 3.22 9.61 16.91
C GLU A 87 2.26 9.20 15.80
N GLN A 88 1.57 10.16 15.17
CA GLN A 88 0.69 9.86 14.01
C GLN A 88 1.47 9.25 12.83
N ILE A 89 2.65 9.78 12.51
CA ILE A 89 3.52 9.21 11.48
C ILE A 89 4.00 7.81 11.87
N LEU A 90 4.45 7.61 13.10
CA LEU A 90 4.89 6.29 13.57
C LEU A 90 3.73 5.28 13.56
N THR A 91 2.52 5.68 13.97
CA THR A 91 1.32 4.84 13.90
C THR A 91 0.96 4.50 12.44
N PHE A 92 1.02 5.46 11.51
CA PHE A 92 0.80 5.19 10.10
C PHE A 92 1.73 4.09 9.56
N PHE A 93 3.02 4.17 9.89
CA PHE A 93 4.00 3.18 9.42
C PHE A 93 3.97 1.87 10.20
N ASP A 94 3.44 1.86 11.42
CA ASP A 94 3.13 0.63 12.13
C ASP A 94 2.02 -0.14 11.40
N TYR A 95 0.93 0.52 11.01
CA TYR A 95 -0.08 -0.06 10.14
C TYR A 95 0.49 -0.51 8.80
N TYR A 96 1.41 0.25 8.20
CA TYR A 96 2.05 -0.12 6.94
C TYR A 96 2.91 -1.40 7.06
N ALA A 97 3.65 -1.54 8.16
CA ALA A 97 4.44 -2.73 8.44
C ALA A 97 3.55 -3.96 8.67
N HIS A 98 2.51 -3.85 9.50
CA HIS A 98 1.54 -4.93 9.73
C HIS A 98 0.79 -5.30 8.45
N TYR A 99 0.35 -4.34 7.65
CA TYR A 99 -0.27 -4.61 6.35
C TYR A 99 0.67 -5.41 5.43
N SER A 100 1.95 -5.06 5.42
CA SER A 100 2.97 -5.77 4.63
C SER A 100 3.23 -7.19 5.14
N CYS A 101 3.13 -7.43 6.47
CA CYS A 101 3.32 -8.75 7.07
C CYS A 101 2.13 -9.68 6.88
N ASP A 102 0.92 -9.14 7.09
CA ASP A 102 -0.29 -9.93 7.33
C ASP A 102 -1.22 -9.97 6.11
N GLN A 103 -1.21 -8.90 5.31
CA GLN A 103 -2.16 -8.71 4.21
C GLN A 103 -1.49 -8.81 2.82
N THR A 104 -0.16 -8.91 2.76
CA THR A 104 0.55 -8.93 1.48
C THR A 104 1.41 -10.18 1.37
N GLN A 105 1.14 -10.99 0.32
CA GLN A 105 1.95 -12.16 0.04
C GLN A 105 3.39 -11.75 -0.31
N PRO A 106 4.44 -12.42 0.21
CA PRO A 106 5.84 -12.11 -0.12
C PRO A 106 6.11 -12.15 -1.63
N ARG A 107 5.54 -13.13 -2.34
CA ARG A 107 5.64 -13.24 -3.79
C ARG A 107 5.01 -12.05 -4.52
N LEU A 108 3.94 -11.47 -3.97
CA LEU A 108 3.35 -10.24 -4.50
C LEU A 108 4.30 -9.05 -4.35
N ILE A 109 5.02 -8.92 -3.23
CA ILE A 109 6.02 -7.87 -3.04
C ILE A 109 7.09 -7.97 -4.12
N TYR A 110 7.66 -9.16 -4.39
CA TYR A 110 8.62 -9.34 -5.49
C TYR A 110 8.05 -8.95 -6.85
N LEU A 111 6.80 -9.30 -7.11
CA LEU A 111 6.13 -8.98 -8.37
C LEU A 111 5.92 -7.47 -8.55
N LEU A 112 5.63 -6.76 -7.45
CA LEU A 112 5.36 -5.32 -7.46
C LEU A 112 6.65 -4.48 -7.54
N TYR A 113 7.75 -4.94 -6.91
CA TYR A 113 9.04 -4.24 -6.90
C TYR A 113 9.85 -4.50 -8.19
N ASN A 114 9.27 -4.09 -9.31
CA ASN A 114 9.86 -4.27 -10.62
C ASN A 114 9.86 -2.92 -11.36
N ALA A 115 10.99 -2.62 -12.01
CA ALA A 115 11.21 -1.33 -12.69
C ALA A 115 10.21 -1.03 -13.82
N ARG A 116 9.48 -2.03 -14.29
CA ARG A 116 8.43 -1.89 -15.32
C ARG A 116 7.04 -1.69 -14.72
N ASN A 117 6.90 -1.67 -13.38
CA ASN A 117 5.61 -1.47 -12.73
C ASN A 117 5.16 -0.01 -12.93
N PRO A 118 4.09 0.27 -13.70
CA PRO A 118 3.64 1.62 -13.98
C PRO A 118 3.06 2.32 -12.75
N HIS A 119 2.75 1.55 -11.69
CA HIS A 119 2.18 2.04 -10.44
C HIS A 119 3.25 2.32 -9.37
N PHE A 120 4.54 2.07 -9.65
CA PHE A 120 5.59 2.27 -8.67
C PHE A 120 5.80 3.76 -8.31
N ASN A 121 5.63 4.65 -9.30
CA ASN A 121 5.67 6.11 -9.14
C ASN A 121 4.25 6.70 -9.25
N ARG A 122 3.38 6.28 -8.34
CA ARG A 122 1.98 6.70 -8.34
C ARG A 122 1.81 8.18 -8.02
N ASP A 123 0.64 8.69 -8.43
CA ASP A 123 0.15 10.00 -8.02
C ASP A 123 0.27 10.15 -6.48
N PRO A 124 1.06 11.12 -6.01
CA PRO A 124 1.22 11.37 -4.58
C PRO A 124 -0.11 11.68 -3.86
N HIS A 125 -1.13 12.09 -4.60
CA HIS A 125 -2.45 12.40 -4.05
C HIS A 125 -3.40 11.19 -4.00
N SER A 126 -2.93 9.97 -4.32
CA SER A 126 -3.74 8.75 -4.19
C SER A 126 -3.72 8.18 -2.77
N GLY A 127 -4.88 7.70 -2.31
CA GLY A 127 -5.10 6.83 -1.15
C GLY A 127 -4.12 6.97 0.01
N MET A 128 -3.26 5.97 0.18
CA MET A 128 -2.25 5.89 1.25
C MET A 128 -1.33 7.12 1.32
N SER A 129 -0.82 7.58 0.18
CA SER A 129 0.07 8.75 0.11
C SER A 129 -0.64 10.01 0.60
N ARG A 130 -1.89 10.21 0.21
CA ARG A 130 -2.70 11.36 0.63
C ARG A 130 -2.90 11.40 2.14
N VAL A 131 -3.11 10.25 2.78
CA VAL A 131 -3.25 10.17 4.25
C VAL A 131 -1.97 10.64 4.93
N LEU A 132 -0.81 10.13 4.50
CA LEU A 132 0.48 10.53 5.07
C LEU A 132 0.79 12.02 4.82
N ILE A 133 0.56 12.52 3.59
CA ILE A 133 0.74 13.93 3.23
C ILE A 133 -0.11 14.82 4.14
N ALA A 134 -1.36 14.46 4.41
CA ALA A 134 -2.23 15.23 5.29
C ALA A 134 -1.73 15.27 6.75
N VAL A 135 -1.12 14.18 7.25
CA VAL A 135 -0.47 14.15 8.57
C VAL A 135 0.73 15.09 8.60
N VAL A 136 1.62 14.98 7.61
CA VAL A 136 2.82 15.79 7.50
C VAL A 136 2.47 17.28 7.34
N GLN A 137 1.45 17.61 6.54
CA GLN A 137 0.99 18.99 6.36
C GLN A 137 0.51 19.60 7.67
N ARG A 138 -0.26 18.87 8.48
CA ARG A 138 -0.64 19.33 9.81
C ARG A 138 0.58 19.60 10.71
N GLY A 139 1.63 18.79 10.55
CA GLY A 139 2.89 18.97 11.28
C GLY A 139 3.63 20.27 10.89
N LEU A 140 3.66 20.58 9.60
CA LEU A 140 4.22 21.83 9.08
C LEU A 140 3.41 23.04 9.55
N ASP A 141 2.08 22.98 9.41
CA ASP A 141 1.16 24.07 9.76
C ASP A 141 1.21 24.39 11.27
N SER A 142 1.37 23.36 12.12
CA SER A 142 1.46 23.51 13.58
C SER A 142 2.88 23.80 14.10
N GLY A 143 3.91 23.80 13.23
CA GLY A 143 5.31 23.98 13.59
C GLY A 143 5.93 22.79 14.33
N GLN A 144 5.25 21.65 14.41
CA GLN A 144 5.82 20.41 14.95
C GLN A 144 6.87 19.83 14.00
N ILE A 145 6.69 20.00 12.69
CA ILE A 145 7.71 19.71 11.67
C ILE A 145 8.35 21.03 11.26
N ARG A 146 9.68 21.07 11.23
CA ARG A 146 10.46 22.23 10.74
C ARG A 146 11.29 21.80 9.53
N SER A 147 10.87 22.23 8.37
CA SER A 147 11.56 21.94 7.10
C SER A 147 11.21 23.00 6.05
N THR A 148 12.08 23.13 5.06
CA THR A 148 11.80 23.86 3.81
C THR A 148 11.17 22.95 2.76
N ASP A 149 11.15 21.63 3.00
CA ASP A 149 10.53 20.63 2.13
C ASP A 149 9.00 20.72 2.22
N THR A 150 8.32 20.39 1.13
CA THR A 150 6.86 20.29 1.12
C THR A 150 6.39 19.00 1.81
N ALA A 151 5.10 18.95 2.18
CA ALA A 151 4.51 17.74 2.77
C ALA A 151 4.65 16.52 1.84
N GLU A 152 4.52 16.72 0.52
CA GLU A 152 4.70 15.67 -0.49
C GLU A 152 6.14 15.14 -0.52
N GLN A 153 7.13 16.05 -0.43
CA GLN A 153 8.55 15.67 -0.42
C GLN A 153 8.90 14.85 0.80
N ILE A 154 8.46 15.29 1.99
CA ILE A 154 8.69 14.59 3.25
C ILE A 154 7.97 13.23 3.23
N ALA A 155 6.69 13.19 2.84
CA ALA A 155 5.94 11.95 2.74
C ALA A 155 6.58 10.97 1.74
N SER A 156 7.02 11.47 0.58
CA SER A 156 7.73 10.66 -0.42
C SER A 156 9.04 10.09 0.13
N PHE A 157 9.84 10.89 0.83
CA PHE A 157 11.09 10.45 1.46
C PHE A 157 10.84 9.31 2.45
N LEU A 158 9.88 9.47 3.35
CA LEU A 158 9.51 8.45 4.35
C LEU A 158 8.98 7.17 3.67
N MET A 159 8.14 7.30 2.64
CA MET A 159 7.59 6.17 1.90
C MET A 159 8.66 5.40 1.10
N VAL A 160 9.62 6.09 0.49
CA VAL A 160 10.71 5.44 -0.25
C VAL A 160 11.59 4.62 0.70
N ALA A 161 11.96 5.19 1.85
CA ALA A 161 12.74 4.49 2.87
C ALA A 161 12.00 3.25 3.40
N SER A 162 10.71 3.41 3.72
CA SER A 162 9.88 2.33 4.26
C SER A 162 9.65 1.21 3.24
N ARG A 163 9.41 1.54 1.97
CA ARG A 163 9.34 0.54 0.89
C ARG A 163 10.66 -0.22 0.74
N GLY A 164 11.78 0.48 0.81
CA GLY A 164 13.10 -0.15 0.80
C GLY A 164 13.28 -1.16 1.93
N LEU A 165 12.78 -0.83 3.13
CA LEU A 165 12.83 -1.72 4.28
C LEU A 165 11.94 -2.97 4.09
N VAL A 166 10.72 -2.81 3.57
CA VAL A 166 9.83 -3.94 3.23
C VAL A 166 10.48 -4.86 2.20
N TYR A 167 11.09 -4.29 1.15
CA TYR A 167 11.80 -5.08 0.15
C TYR A 167 13.00 -5.83 0.75
N ASN A 168 13.82 -5.16 1.58
CA ASN A 168 14.92 -5.81 2.28
C ASN A 168 14.43 -6.96 3.17
N TRP A 169 13.36 -6.74 3.94
CA TRP A 169 12.77 -7.77 4.79
C TRP A 169 12.37 -9.03 4.00
N VAL A 170 11.73 -8.87 2.84
CA VAL A 170 11.36 -10.00 1.99
C VAL A 170 12.60 -10.69 1.40
N THR A 171 13.60 -9.94 0.94
CA THR A 171 14.86 -10.51 0.42
C THR A 171 15.72 -11.22 1.47
N MET A 172 15.48 -10.92 2.76
CA MET A 172 16.09 -11.58 3.91
C MET A 172 15.21 -12.69 4.50
N ASP A 173 14.32 -13.28 3.69
CA ASP A 173 13.40 -14.34 4.07
C ASP A 173 12.57 -14.02 5.33
N ARG A 174 12.22 -12.74 5.52
CA ARG A 174 11.43 -12.25 6.64
C ARG A 174 12.08 -12.55 8.01
N SER A 175 13.42 -12.52 8.06
CA SER A 175 14.22 -12.96 9.19
C SER A 175 14.21 -12.05 10.42
N TYR A 176 13.56 -10.88 10.34
CA TYR A 176 13.44 -9.95 11.46
C TYR A 176 12.00 -9.43 11.61
N ASP A 177 11.71 -8.86 12.78
CA ASP A 177 10.44 -8.21 13.10
C ASP A 177 10.32 -6.90 12.32
N LEU A 178 9.52 -6.89 11.25
CA LEU A 178 9.37 -5.72 10.39
C LEU A 178 8.73 -4.52 11.11
N PRO A 179 7.65 -4.64 11.92
CA PRO A 179 7.09 -3.54 12.68
C PRO A 179 8.12 -2.86 13.58
N ASN A 180 8.85 -3.60 14.39
CA ASN A 180 9.88 -3.06 15.28
C ASN A 180 11.01 -2.39 14.50
N MET A 181 11.47 -3.01 13.40
CA MET A 181 12.52 -2.45 12.54
C MET A 181 12.03 -1.18 11.84
N MET A 182 10.80 -1.16 11.34
CA MET A 182 10.16 0.01 10.72
C MET A 182 10.13 1.19 11.69
N ARG A 183 9.66 0.95 12.92
CA ARG A 183 9.64 1.97 13.97
C ARG A 183 11.04 2.52 14.27
N TRP A 184 12.04 1.64 14.41
CA TRP A 184 13.43 2.01 14.66
C TRP A 184 14.02 2.89 13.54
N TYR A 185 13.73 2.57 12.26
CA TYR A 185 14.15 3.38 11.11
C TYR A 185 13.44 4.73 11.09
N LEU A 186 12.11 4.72 11.25
CA LEU A 186 11.31 5.94 11.20
C LEU A 186 11.68 6.93 12.29
N GLU A 187 11.94 6.46 13.50
CA GLU A 187 12.39 7.32 14.61
C GLU A 187 13.66 8.09 14.27
N ARG A 188 14.57 7.47 13.53
CA ARG A 188 15.83 8.08 13.06
C ARG A 188 15.61 9.03 11.88
N LEU A 189 14.82 8.64 10.92
CA LEU A 189 14.49 9.50 9.77
C LEU A 189 13.77 10.77 10.23
N LEU A 190 12.87 10.65 11.19
CA LEU A 190 12.12 11.79 11.72
C LEU A 190 13.00 12.79 12.51
N MET A 191 14.17 12.39 12.99
CA MET A 191 15.11 13.34 13.62
C MET A 191 15.56 14.46 12.65
N ALA A 192 15.46 14.24 11.33
CA ALA A 192 15.78 15.26 10.33
C ALA A 192 14.72 16.38 10.26
N TYR A 193 13.50 16.13 10.70
CA TYR A 193 12.35 17.01 10.50
C TYR A 193 11.71 17.50 11.80
N LEU A 194 11.93 16.79 12.89
CA LEU A 194 11.35 17.13 14.20
C LEU A 194 12.39 17.83 15.05
N PRO A 195 12.04 18.96 15.69
CA PRO A 195 12.94 19.60 16.68
C PRO A 195 13.21 18.64 17.85
N ALA A 196 14.42 18.77 18.38
CA ALA A 196 14.83 18.05 19.58
C ALA A 196 13.98 18.45 20.81
#